data_0b9b6ad450db6dcfb2f76646185fdf6e
#
_entry.id   0b9b6ad450db6dcfb2f76646185fdf6e
#
_cell.length_a   1.000
_cell.length_b   1.000
_cell.length_c   1.000
_cell.angle_alpha   90.00
_cell.angle_beta   90.00
_cell.angle_gamma   90.00
#
_symmetry.space_group_name_H-M   'P 1'
#
loop_
_entity.id
_entity.type
_entity.pdbx_description
1 polymer ?
#
loop_
_entity_poly.entity_id
_entity_poly.type
_entity_poly.pdbx_seq_one_letter_code
_entity_poly.pdbx_strand_id
1 'polypeptide(L)'
;MPAGALETELGGVQIYQTALKCVSNSDLREEWEKYLQQTIHHVEIVEEVLTTVGLAHEAETPGRSVVRHIGSSLVRAMEMALADGSKEDAELVAAECVTLAETKDHLNWELIGEAAKKVKGDTGKALRSAFKEVEDQEDEHLYHTTGWSRELWIEALGMPSVLPPPEEQKDVKTAIGAARAKQVRSDMT
;
A
#
# COMPACT_ATOMS: atom_id res chain seq x y z
N MET A 1 3.37 19.21 -1.24
CA MET A 1 2.66 18.14 -0.53
C MET A 1 1.61 17.44 -1.41
N PRO A 2 0.54 18.08 -1.95
CA PRO A 2 -0.47 17.37 -2.74
C PRO A 2 0.07 16.72 -4.03
N ALA A 3 0.95 17.38 -4.76
CA ALA A 3 1.55 16.81 -5.98
C ALA A 3 2.43 15.58 -5.72
N GLY A 4 3.04 15.48 -4.55
CA GLY A 4 3.78 14.28 -4.13
C GLY A 4 2.86 13.12 -3.77
N ALA A 5 1.69 13.40 -3.15
CA ALA A 5 0.70 12.37 -2.87
C ALA A 5 0.13 11.78 -4.17
N LEU A 6 -0.27 12.61 -5.14
CA LEU A 6 -0.70 12.12 -6.45
C LEU A 6 0.36 11.22 -7.12
N GLU A 7 1.63 11.60 -7.06
CA GLU A 7 2.70 10.78 -7.67
C GLU A 7 2.92 9.46 -6.90
N THR A 8 2.64 9.43 -5.59
CA THR A 8 2.69 8.19 -4.79
C THR A 8 1.58 7.24 -5.23
N GLU A 9 0.35 7.71 -5.34
CA GLU A 9 -0.78 6.92 -5.83
C GLU A 9 -0.55 6.38 -7.25
N LEU A 10 -0.10 7.26 -8.18
CA LEU A 10 0.23 6.83 -9.54
C LEU A 10 1.34 5.77 -9.57
N GLY A 11 2.32 5.89 -8.68
CA GLY A 11 3.36 4.88 -8.47
C GLY A 11 2.80 3.59 -7.87
N GLY A 12 1.89 3.70 -6.89
CA GLY A 12 1.18 2.59 -6.25
C GLY A 12 0.44 1.72 -7.26
N VAL A 13 -0.29 2.33 -8.19
CA VAL A 13 -0.96 1.60 -9.29
C VAL A 13 0.04 0.74 -10.08
N GLN A 14 1.21 1.29 -10.46
CA GLN A 14 2.23 0.54 -11.20
C GLN A 14 2.87 -0.57 -10.36
N ILE A 15 3.06 -0.31 -9.07
CA ILE A 15 3.62 -1.26 -8.12
C ILE A 15 2.67 -2.45 -7.95
N TYR A 16 1.38 -2.24 -7.69
CA TYR A 16 0.40 -3.33 -7.62
C TYR A 16 0.25 -4.10 -8.92
N GLN A 17 0.22 -3.43 -10.07
CA GLN A 17 0.19 -4.09 -11.38
C GLN A 17 1.41 -4.99 -11.61
N THR A 18 2.56 -4.64 -11.06
CA THR A 18 3.78 -5.44 -11.18
C THR A 18 3.82 -6.54 -10.12
N ALA A 19 3.43 -6.26 -8.89
CA ALA A 19 3.32 -7.22 -7.81
C ALA A 19 2.36 -8.38 -8.15
N LEU A 20 1.25 -8.09 -8.82
CA LEU A 20 0.31 -9.11 -9.31
C LEU A 20 0.91 -10.08 -10.34
N LYS A 21 2.04 -9.74 -10.98
CA LYS A 21 2.79 -10.67 -11.84
C LYS A 21 3.73 -11.56 -11.02
N CYS A 22 4.14 -11.09 -9.84
CA CYS A 22 5.07 -11.79 -8.95
C CYS A 22 4.34 -12.78 -8.02
N VAL A 23 3.11 -12.45 -7.61
CA VAL A 23 2.38 -13.20 -6.59
C VAL A 23 1.93 -14.57 -7.07
N SER A 24 2.21 -15.59 -6.27
CA SER A 24 1.78 -16.98 -6.46
C SER A 24 0.68 -17.40 -5.46
N ASN A 25 0.68 -16.81 -4.26
CA ASN A 25 -0.34 -17.03 -3.24
C ASN A 25 -1.69 -16.43 -3.68
N SER A 26 -2.75 -17.26 -3.69
CA SER A 26 -4.08 -16.85 -4.18
C SER A 26 -4.75 -15.82 -3.30
N ASP A 27 -4.58 -15.91 -1.98
CA ASP A 27 -5.23 -15.01 -1.03
C ASP A 27 -4.60 -13.62 -1.10
N LEU A 28 -3.25 -13.57 -1.18
CA LEU A 28 -2.51 -12.33 -1.37
C LEU A 28 -2.84 -11.68 -2.73
N ARG A 29 -3.01 -12.49 -3.77
CA ARG A 29 -3.42 -12.00 -5.09
C ARG A 29 -4.78 -11.30 -5.04
N GLU A 30 -5.80 -11.95 -4.45
CA GLU A 30 -7.15 -11.40 -4.32
C GLU A 30 -7.12 -10.07 -3.56
N GLU A 31 -6.33 -9.99 -2.52
CA GLU A 31 -6.18 -8.79 -1.72
C GLU A 31 -5.51 -7.66 -2.49
N TRP A 32 -4.40 -7.93 -3.20
CA TRP A 32 -3.74 -6.93 -4.02
C TRP A 32 -4.54 -6.50 -5.25
N GLU A 33 -5.40 -7.37 -5.80
CA GLU A 33 -6.37 -6.98 -6.83
C GLU A 33 -7.39 -5.97 -6.29
N LYS A 34 -7.87 -6.18 -5.06
CA LYS A 34 -8.73 -5.22 -4.34
C LYS A 34 -8.00 -3.89 -4.12
N TYR A 35 -6.78 -3.93 -3.59
CA TYR A 35 -5.99 -2.74 -3.28
C TYR A 35 -5.62 -1.95 -4.55
N LEU A 36 -5.32 -2.61 -5.65
CA LEU A 36 -5.14 -1.94 -6.93
C LEU A 36 -6.36 -1.09 -7.34
N GLN A 37 -7.59 -1.62 -7.17
CA GLN A 37 -8.80 -0.86 -7.51
C GLN A 37 -9.01 0.32 -6.56
N GLN A 38 -8.70 0.16 -5.28
CA GLN A 38 -8.77 1.23 -4.30
C GLN A 38 -7.73 2.33 -4.61
N THR A 39 -6.49 1.96 -4.90
CA THR A 39 -5.43 2.92 -5.27
C THR A 39 -5.76 3.69 -6.56
N ILE A 40 -6.37 3.04 -7.55
CA ILE A 40 -6.88 3.74 -8.75
C ILE A 40 -7.93 4.80 -8.36
N HIS A 41 -8.81 4.47 -7.43
CA HIS A 41 -9.81 5.43 -6.93
C HIS A 41 -9.16 6.54 -6.08
N HIS A 42 -8.13 6.23 -5.29
CA HIS A 42 -7.37 7.24 -4.55
C HIS A 42 -6.71 8.27 -5.47
N VAL A 43 -6.22 7.87 -6.65
CA VAL A 43 -5.74 8.81 -7.68
C VAL A 43 -6.82 9.85 -8.01
N GLU A 44 -8.06 9.41 -8.28
CA GLU A 44 -9.19 10.29 -8.60
C GLU A 44 -9.48 11.26 -7.45
N ILE A 45 -9.51 10.75 -6.22
CA ILE A 45 -9.73 11.56 -5.01
C ILE A 45 -8.65 12.65 -4.86
N VAL A 46 -7.38 12.30 -5.03
CA VAL A 46 -6.28 13.28 -4.92
C VAL A 46 -6.34 14.30 -6.05
N GLU A 47 -6.71 13.92 -7.27
CA GLU A 47 -6.93 14.83 -8.40
C GLU A 47 -8.06 15.83 -8.12
N GLU A 48 -9.18 15.40 -7.52
CA GLU A 48 -10.27 16.28 -7.09
C GLU A 48 -9.80 17.27 -6.01
N VAL A 49 -9.01 16.83 -5.04
CA VAL A 49 -8.40 17.71 -4.04
C VAL A 49 -7.50 18.74 -4.71
N LEU A 50 -6.61 18.32 -5.63
CA LEU A 50 -5.73 19.23 -6.37
C LEU A 50 -6.52 20.28 -7.14
N THR A 51 -7.58 19.89 -7.85
CA THR A 51 -8.49 20.79 -8.55
C THR A 51 -9.12 21.81 -7.60
N THR A 52 -9.61 21.35 -6.45
CA THR A 52 -10.25 22.21 -5.45
C THR A 52 -9.29 23.25 -4.85
N VAL A 53 -8.01 22.90 -4.71
CA VAL A 53 -6.97 23.81 -4.21
C VAL A 53 -6.32 24.66 -5.31
N GLY A 54 -6.76 24.52 -6.57
CA GLY A 54 -6.29 25.29 -7.72
C GLY A 54 -4.87 24.90 -8.17
N LEU A 55 -4.46 23.66 -7.96
CA LEU A 55 -3.16 23.13 -8.41
C LEU A 55 -3.31 22.29 -9.66
N ALA A 56 -2.39 22.45 -10.60
CA ALA A 56 -2.36 21.63 -11.80
C ALA A 56 -1.86 20.20 -11.48
N HIS A 57 -2.55 19.20 -12.02
CA HIS A 57 -2.21 17.78 -11.79
C HIS A 57 -0.84 17.42 -12.37
N GLU A 58 -0.45 18.07 -13.47
CA GLU A 58 0.81 17.84 -14.17
C GLU A 58 1.97 18.69 -13.67
N ALA A 59 1.75 19.50 -12.61
CA ALA A 59 2.79 20.38 -12.09
C ALA A 59 4.02 19.58 -11.63
N GLU A 60 5.13 19.76 -12.33
CA GLU A 60 6.39 19.13 -11.97
C GLU A 60 7.06 19.85 -10.80
N THR A 61 7.46 19.09 -9.81
CA THR A 61 8.22 19.57 -8.65
C THR A 61 9.39 18.63 -8.37
N PRO A 62 10.49 19.12 -7.75
CA PRO A 62 11.59 18.24 -7.34
C PRO A 62 11.14 17.07 -6.45
N GLY A 63 10.17 17.31 -5.55
CA GLY A 63 9.61 16.26 -4.69
C GLY A 63 8.87 15.20 -5.50
N ARG A 64 8.09 15.60 -6.51
CA ARG A 64 7.39 14.68 -7.40
C ARG A 64 8.36 13.79 -8.18
N SER A 65 9.43 14.38 -8.74
CA SER A 65 10.45 13.62 -9.46
C SER A 65 11.15 12.58 -8.56
N VAL A 66 11.39 12.91 -7.29
CA VAL A 66 11.97 11.96 -6.31
C VAL A 66 11.00 10.81 -6.02
N VAL A 67 9.73 11.09 -5.79
CA VAL A 67 8.71 10.05 -5.56
C VAL A 67 8.59 9.11 -6.76
N ARG A 68 8.53 9.68 -7.97
CA ARG A 68 8.50 8.90 -9.22
C ARG A 68 9.72 7.99 -9.36
N HIS A 69 10.90 8.49 -9.02
CA HIS A 69 12.13 7.69 -9.06
C HIS A 69 12.07 6.51 -8.07
N ILE A 70 11.59 6.74 -6.86
CA ILE A 70 11.45 5.68 -5.84
C ILE A 70 10.45 4.63 -6.34
N GLY A 71 9.25 5.02 -6.77
CA GLY A 71 8.23 4.09 -7.28
C GLY A 71 8.74 3.26 -8.47
N SER A 72 9.38 3.92 -9.44
CA SER A 72 9.98 3.22 -10.59
C SER A 72 11.10 2.25 -10.18
N SER A 73 11.84 2.55 -9.11
CA SER A 73 12.88 1.66 -8.59
C SER A 73 12.28 0.42 -7.94
N LEU A 74 11.15 0.53 -7.25
CA LEU A 74 10.43 -0.62 -6.69
C LEU A 74 9.87 -1.52 -7.79
N VAL A 75 9.24 -0.93 -8.82
CA VAL A 75 8.80 -1.68 -10.01
C VAL A 75 9.96 -2.44 -10.64
N ARG A 76 11.10 -1.77 -10.84
CA ARG A 76 12.28 -2.42 -11.43
C ARG A 76 12.85 -3.54 -10.56
N ALA A 77 12.83 -3.40 -9.24
CA ALA A 77 13.26 -4.47 -8.32
C ALA A 77 12.41 -5.74 -8.50
N MET A 78 11.09 -5.58 -8.60
CA MET A 78 10.18 -6.70 -8.87
C MET A 78 10.41 -7.32 -10.25
N GLU A 79 10.63 -6.50 -11.30
CA GLU A 79 10.95 -6.99 -12.63
C GLU A 79 12.26 -7.80 -12.66
N MET A 80 13.27 -7.38 -11.91
CA MET A 80 14.53 -8.12 -11.78
C MET A 80 14.31 -9.46 -11.07
N ALA A 81 13.52 -9.49 -10.00
CA ALA A 81 13.19 -10.73 -9.31
C ALA A 81 12.42 -11.72 -10.21
N LEU A 82 11.50 -11.20 -11.03
CA LEU A 82 10.78 -12.02 -12.03
C LEU A 82 11.68 -12.59 -13.12
N ALA A 83 12.74 -11.87 -13.51
CA ALA A 83 13.64 -12.29 -14.57
C ALA A 83 14.68 -13.31 -14.11
N ASP A 84 15.20 -13.16 -12.91
CA ASP A 84 16.39 -13.87 -12.43
C ASP A 84 16.10 -14.83 -11.25
N GLY A 85 14.94 -14.70 -10.57
CA GLY A 85 14.56 -15.45 -9.38
C GLY A 85 13.57 -16.60 -9.63
N SER A 86 13.27 -17.34 -8.57
CA SER A 86 12.13 -18.24 -8.54
C SER A 86 10.82 -17.44 -8.38
N LYS A 87 9.68 -18.12 -8.51
CA LYS A 87 8.38 -17.45 -8.26
C LYS A 87 8.24 -17.02 -6.80
N GLU A 88 8.77 -17.85 -5.90
CA GLU A 88 8.79 -17.59 -4.46
C GLU A 88 9.66 -16.37 -4.13
N ASP A 89 10.84 -16.26 -4.74
CA ASP A 89 11.71 -15.08 -4.59
C ASP A 89 11.04 -13.82 -5.12
N ALA A 90 10.36 -13.90 -6.27
CA ALA A 90 9.65 -12.77 -6.84
C ALA A 90 8.49 -12.31 -5.95
N GLU A 91 7.75 -13.23 -5.34
CA GLU A 91 6.68 -12.92 -4.39
C GLU A 91 7.20 -12.23 -3.13
N LEU A 92 8.32 -12.71 -2.55
CA LEU A 92 8.97 -12.08 -1.40
C LEU A 92 9.39 -10.63 -1.71
N VAL A 93 10.09 -10.43 -2.82
CA VAL A 93 10.51 -9.09 -3.26
C VAL A 93 9.30 -8.18 -3.50
N ALA A 94 8.23 -8.71 -4.10
CA ALA A 94 7.02 -7.93 -4.32
C ALA A 94 6.37 -7.50 -3.00
N ALA A 95 6.28 -8.39 -2.02
CA ALA A 95 5.71 -8.05 -0.71
C ALA A 95 6.51 -6.95 0.01
N GLU A 96 7.84 -6.97 -0.09
CA GLU A 96 8.69 -5.90 0.44
C GLU A 96 8.49 -4.58 -0.32
N CYS A 97 8.43 -4.63 -1.65
CA CYS A 97 8.24 -3.44 -2.48
C CYS A 97 6.87 -2.77 -2.21
N VAL A 98 5.79 -3.56 -2.09
CA VAL A 98 4.46 -3.04 -1.75
C VAL A 98 4.48 -2.45 -0.34
N THR A 99 5.06 -3.14 0.65
CA THR A 99 5.18 -2.60 2.03
C THR A 99 5.89 -1.24 2.07
N LEU A 100 6.95 -1.05 1.29
CA LEU A 100 7.67 0.23 1.20
C LEU A 100 6.80 1.32 0.56
N ALA A 101 6.06 0.99 -0.48
CA ALA A 101 5.14 1.91 -1.14
C ALA A 101 4.01 2.34 -0.20
N GLU A 102 3.35 1.38 0.43
CA GLU A 102 2.26 1.62 1.37
C GLU A 102 2.70 2.43 2.60
N THR A 103 3.93 2.17 3.12
CA THR A 103 4.49 3.00 4.19
C THR A 103 4.59 4.47 3.79
N LYS A 104 4.96 4.74 2.54
CA LYS A 104 5.06 6.13 2.04
C LYS A 104 3.69 6.73 1.82
N ASP A 105 2.75 5.95 1.34
CA ASP A 105 1.41 6.44 1.03
C ASP A 105 0.60 6.71 2.30
N HIS A 106 0.56 5.80 3.22
CA HIS A 106 -0.02 5.98 4.54
C HIS A 106 0.46 7.28 5.23
N LEU A 107 1.79 7.56 5.20
CA LEU A 107 2.33 8.83 5.71
C LEU A 107 1.82 10.06 4.96
N ASN A 108 1.54 9.97 3.66
CA ASN A 108 0.94 11.07 2.92
C ASN A 108 -0.50 11.34 3.39
N TRP A 109 -1.29 10.26 3.57
CA TRP A 109 -2.67 10.37 4.04
C TRP A 109 -2.76 10.87 5.48
N GLU A 110 -1.87 10.43 6.39
CA GLU A 110 -1.76 11.02 7.73
C GLU A 110 -1.51 12.54 7.66
N LEU A 111 -0.60 13.00 6.77
CA LEU A 111 -0.34 14.43 6.57
C LEU A 111 -1.54 15.17 5.99
N ILE A 112 -2.30 14.56 5.09
CA ILE A 112 -3.56 15.11 4.57
C ILE A 112 -4.56 15.24 5.71
N GLY A 113 -4.71 14.25 6.58
CA GLY A 113 -5.55 14.28 7.77
C GLY A 113 -5.17 15.40 8.74
N GLU A 114 -3.87 15.62 9.00
CA GLU A 114 -3.39 16.71 9.84
C GLU A 114 -3.67 18.11 9.20
N ALA A 115 -3.52 18.22 7.89
CA ALA A 115 -3.88 19.43 7.16
C ALA A 115 -5.40 19.70 7.21
N ALA A 116 -6.21 18.66 7.05
CA ALA A 116 -7.65 18.71 7.10
C ALA A 116 -8.19 19.26 8.43
N LYS A 117 -7.50 19.02 9.54
CA LYS A 117 -7.83 19.56 10.87
C LYS A 117 -7.60 21.07 10.98
N LYS A 118 -6.67 21.62 10.21
CA LYS A 118 -6.20 23.01 10.34
C LYS A 118 -6.73 23.93 9.25
N VAL A 119 -6.94 23.41 8.04
CA VAL A 119 -7.41 24.20 6.88
C VAL A 119 -8.92 24.41 6.95
N LYS A 120 -9.35 25.65 6.65
CA LYS A 120 -10.77 26.06 6.65
C LYS A 120 -11.28 26.26 5.22
N GLY A 121 -12.57 26.52 5.10
CA GLY A 121 -13.22 26.78 3.81
C GLY A 121 -13.38 25.51 2.98
N ASP A 122 -13.50 25.67 1.67
CA ASP A 122 -13.79 24.55 0.76
C ASP A 122 -12.60 23.61 0.62
N THR A 123 -11.39 24.13 0.62
CA THR A 123 -10.16 23.31 0.70
C THR A 123 -10.16 22.40 1.92
N GLY A 124 -10.49 22.92 3.10
CA GLY A 124 -10.55 22.11 4.31
C GLY A 124 -11.68 21.08 4.29
N LYS A 125 -12.80 21.36 3.62
CA LYS A 125 -13.88 20.39 3.42
C LYS A 125 -13.42 19.26 2.49
N ALA A 126 -12.79 19.59 1.36
CA ALA A 126 -12.28 18.61 0.41
C ALA A 126 -11.26 17.66 1.06
N LEU A 127 -10.28 18.21 1.80
CA LEU A 127 -9.29 17.40 2.52
C LEU A 127 -9.93 16.47 3.55
N ARG A 128 -10.94 16.93 4.30
CA ARG A 128 -11.65 16.07 5.27
C ARG A 128 -12.46 14.97 4.61
N SER A 129 -13.10 15.27 3.48
CA SER A 129 -13.87 14.26 2.72
C SER A 129 -12.94 13.18 2.20
N ALA A 130 -11.87 13.59 1.53
CA ALA A 130 -10.85 12.67 0.98
C ALA A 130 -10.21 11.80 2.07
N PHE A 131 -9.75 12.40 3.16
CA PHE A 131 -9.13 11.66 4.27
C PHE A 131 -10.09 10.62 4.86
N LYS A 132 -11.34 11.02 5.14
CA LYS A 132 -12.34 10.11 5.71
C LYS A 132 -12.70 8.93 4.80
N GLU A 133 -12.60 9.11 3.50
CA GLU A 133 -12.90 8.07 2.51
C GLU A 133 -11.77 7.04 2.38
N VAL A 134 -10.53 7.47 2.59
CA VAL A 134 -9.34 6.69 2.29
C VAL A 134 -8.65 6.11 3.53
N GLU A 135 -8.73 6.78 4.69
CA GLU A 135 -7.98 6.44 5.92
C GLU A 135 -8.03 4.95 6.28
N ASP A 136 -9.26 4.39 6.38
CA ASP A 136 -9.42 2.98 6.76
C ASP A 136 -8.84 2.01 5.72
N GLN A 137 -8.81 2.40 4.45
CA GLN A 137 -8.27 1.60 3.35
C GLN A 137 -6.73 1.60 3.40
N GLU A 138 -6.13 2.76 3.64
CA GLU A 138 -4.67 2.90 3.78
C GLU A 138 -4.12 2.15 4.99
N ASP A 139 -4.84 2.15 6.10
CA ASP A 139 -4.51 1.32 7.25
C ASP A 139 -4.54 -0.17 6.87
N GLU A 140 -5.55 -0.62 6.15
CA GLU A 140 -5.68 -1.99 5.66
C GLU A 140 -4.50 -2.33 4.72
N HIS A 141 -4.20 -1.48 3.72
CA HIS A 141 -3.11 -1.70 2.76
C HIS A 141 -1.77 -1.88 3.47
N LEU A 142 -1.40 -0.95 4.35
CA LEU A 142 -0.11 -0.99 5.04
C LEU A 142 0.01 -2.19 5.97
N TYR A 143 -0.97 -2.39 6.86
CA TYR A 143 -0.84 -3.39 7.91
C TYR A 143 -0.98 -4.81 7.39
N HIS A 144 -1.90 -5.05 6.44
CA HIS A 144 -2.03 -6.37 5.84
C HIS A 144 -0.80 -6.73 5.02
N THR A 145 -0.32 -5.83 4.15
CA THR A 145 0.87 -6.12 3.34
C THR A 145 2.11 -6.33 4.21
N THR A 146 2.26 -5.57 5.30
CA THR A 146 3.34 -5.79 6.28
C THR A 146 3.22 -7.19 6.94
N GLY A 147 2.01 -7.60 7.28
CA GLY A 147 1.73 -8.94 7.81
C GLY A 147 2.09 -10.04 6.80
N TRP A 148 1.67 -9.89 5.55
CA TRP A 148 2.03 -10.81 4.46
C TRP A 148 3.53 -10.89 4.24
N SER A 149 4.23 -9.76 4.15
CA SER A 149 5.68 -9.72 3.97
C SER A 149 6.40 -10.49 5.08
N ARG A 150 6.00 -10.29 6.33
CA ARG A 150 6.56 -11.02 7.47
C ARG A 150 6.31 -12.53 7.36
N GLU A 151 5.07 -12.96 7.11
CA GLU A 151 4.71 -14.38 7.08
C GLU A 151 5.37 -15.12 5.91
N LEU A 152 5.48 -14.50 4.74
CA LEU A 152 6.20 -15.06 3.60
C LEU A 152 7.69 -15.28 3.92
N TRP A 153 8.35 -14.31 4.57
CA TRP A 153 9.74 -14.46 5.01
C TRP A 153 9.90 -15.55 6.07
N ILE A 154 9.00 -15.62 7.04
CA ILE A 154 8.99 -16.65 8.09
C ILE A 154 8.85 -18.04 7.47
N GLU A 155 7.94 -18.19 6.50
CA GLU A 155 7.76 -19.44 5.75
C GLU A 155 9.01 -19.82 4.95
N ALA A 156 9.60 -18.89 4.21
CA ALA A 156 10.83 -19.10 3.45
C ALA A 156 12.02 -19.52 4.33
N LEU A 157 12.06 -19.07 5.58
CA LEU A 157 13.05 -19.44 6.57
C LEU A 157 12.74 -20.77 7.30
N GLY A 158 11.61 -21.42 6.99
CA GLY A 158 11.15 -22.64 7.66
C GLY A 158 10.78 -22.43 9.14
N MET A 159 10.36 -21.23 9.51
CA MET A 159 10.01 -20.86 10.87
C MET A 159 8.48 -20.91 11.07
N PRO A 160 8.00 -21.15 12.30
CA PRO A 160 6.56 -21.11 12.58
C PRO A 160 6.00 -19.68 12.50
N SER A 161 4.75 -19.56 12.05
CA SER A 161 4.02 -18.29 11.98
C SER A 161 3.97 -17.57 13.34
N VAL A 162 3.97 -16.24 13.30
CA VAL A 162 3.83 -15.40 14.52
C VAL A 162 2.35 -15.31 14.91
N LEU A 163 2.01 -15.84 16.08
CA LEU A 163 0.65 -15.86 16.61
C LEU A 163 0.58 -15.30 18.04
N PRO A 164 -0.36 -14.40 18.37
CA PRO A 164 -1.26 -13.72 17.42
C PRO A 164 -0.48 -12.77 16.52
N PRO A 165 -0.99 -12.47 15.32
CA PRO A 165 -0.34 -11.48 14.46
C PRO A 165 -0.21 -10.13 15.17
N PRO A 166 0.96 -9.46 15.11
CA PRO A 166 1.16 -8.18 15.79
C PRO A 166 0.17 -7.08 15.39
N GLU A 167 -0.38 -7.17 14.20
CA GLU A 167 -1.39 -6.26 13.65
C GLU A 167 -2.70 -6.33 14.42
N GLU A 168 -3.13 -7.52 14.87
CA GLU A 168 -4.33 -7.70 15.70
C GLU A 168 -4.24 -6.96 17.04
N GLN A 169 -3.03 -6.79 17.57
CA GLN A 169 -2.82 -6.08 18.86
C GLN A 169 -3.00 -4.56 18.75
N LYS A 170 -3.08 -4.03 17.53
CA LYS A 170 -3.26 -2.59 17.25
C LYS A 170 -4.69 -2.23 16.87
N ASP A 171 -5.67 -3.09 17.16
CA ASP A 171 -7.06 -2.94 16.73
C ASP A 171 -7.26 -2.82 15.19
N VAL A 172 -6.22 -3.14 14.41
CA VAL A 172 -6.33 -3.26 12.97
C VAL A 172 -6.99 -4.60 12.69
N LYS A 173 -8.19 -4.57 12.16
CA LYS A 173 -8.96 -5.76 11.77
C LYS A 173 -8.32 -6.42 10.55
N THR A 174 -7.23 -7.13 10.72
CA THR A 174 -6.58 -7.86 9.65
C THR A 174 -7.34 -9.15 9.39
N ALA A 175 -8.14 -9.20 8.34
CA ALA A 175 -8.81 -10.44 7.90
C ALA A 175 -7.80 -11.56 7.63
N ILE A 176 -6.59 -11.22 7.18
CA ILE A 176 -5.52 -12.16 6.85
C ILE A 176 -4.83 -12.72 8.08
N GLY A 177 -4.42 -11.88 9.02
CA GLY A 177 -3.85 -12.37 10.28
C GLY A 177 -4.80 -13.36 10.95
N ALA A 178 -6.11 -13.06 10.96
CA ALA A 178 -7.14 -13.94 11.48
C ALA A 178 -7.30 -15.25 10.66
N ALA A 179 -7.27 -15.17 9.33
CA ALA A 179 -7.40 -16.33 8.44
C ALA A 179 -6.19 -17.26 8.54
N ARG A 180 -4.96 -16.73 8.49
CA ARG A 180 -3.73 -17.53 8.65
C ARG A 180 -3.59 -18.10 10.07
N ALA A 181 -3.88 -17.34 11.11
CA ALA A 181 -3.92 -17.85 12.47
C ALA A 181 -4.92 -19.01 12.62
N LYS A 182 -6.07 -18.94 11.93
CA LYS A 182 -7.06 -20.00 11.91
C LYS A 182 -6.56 -21.24 11.14
N GLN A 183 -5.89 -21.05 10.00
CA GLN A 183 -5.32 -22.13 9.19
C GLN A 183 -4.21 -22.84 9.96
N VAL A 184 -3.26 -22.12 10.53
CA VAL A 184 -2.17 -22.72 11.33
C VAL A 184 -2.71 -23.45 12.56
N ARG A 185 -3.75 -22.94 13.23
CA ARG A 185 -4.40 -23.65 14.34
C ARG A 185 -5.08 -24.94 13.89
N SER A 186 -5.64 -24.99 12.66
CA SER A 186 -6.24 -26.23 12.11
C SER A 186 -5.19 -27.27 11.76
N ASP A 187 -3.99 -26.85 11.36
CA ASP A 187 -2.87 -27.74 10.98
C ASP A 187 -2.11 -28.28 12.23
N MET A 188 -2.35 -27.69 13.41
CA MET A 188 -1.77 -28.13 14.70
C MET A 188 -2.67 -29.11 15.48
N THR A 189 -3.88 -29.39 14.98
CA THR A 189 -4.84 -30.35 15.55
C THR A 189 -5.01 -31.56 14.66
#